data_abd6b2f6c0b9476f26e287a4a4e5d9cb
#
_entry.id   abd6b2f6c0b9476f26e287a4a4e5d9cb
#
_cell.length_a   1.000
_cell.length_b   1.000
_cell.length_c   1.000
_cell.angle_alpha   90.00
_cell.angle_beta   90.00
_cell.angle_gamma   90.00
#
_symmetry.space_group_name_H-M   'P 1'
#
loop_
_entity.id
_entity.type
_entity.pdbx_description
1 polymer ?
#
loop_
_entity_poly.entity_id
_entity_poly.type
_entity_poly.pdbx_seq_one_letter_code
_entity_poly.pdbx_strand_id
1 'polypeptide(L)'
;MRGAYRVIVQNNRVQFKLTINRNLTIIQGNSATGKTTLLEMVRIHDELGEESGVTVSCKVPCKTIAGKSWRRELKEITESIVFIDEGNAFVRTEEFAHEAKHSSNYYVIVARESLHQLPYSVDEIYGFKNTNRTTTKYPVYSRVYTSTYRIYGDSEFKGEKPELVIVEDTNSGYEFFHLLCKKSGIKCISAGGKSNICNCIINALENNILVV
;
A
#
# COMPACT_ATOMS: atom_id res chain seq x y z
N MET A 1 2.27 -14.46 15.12
CA MET A 1 3.37 -14.57 14.11
C MET A 1 4.48 -13.56 14.45
N ARG A 2 5.73 -13.81 14.03
CA ARG A 2 6.85 -12.86 14.16
C ARG A 2 7.76 -12.94 12.95
N GLY A 3 8.30 -11.79 12.51
CA GLY A 3 9.25 -11.69 11.39
C GLY A 3 8.60 -11.47 10.04
N ALA A 4 9.42 -11.55 8.98
CA ALA A 4 9.02 -11.34 7.61
C ALA A 4 8.64 -12.67 6.92
N TYR A 5 7.57 -12.65 6.16
CA TYR A 5 7.07 -13.78 5.39
C TYR A 5 7.11 -13.46 3.90
N ARG A 6 7.77 -14.32 3.15
CA ARG A 6 7.74 -14.25 1.68
C ARG A 6 6.58 -15.09 1.18
N VAL A 7 5.70 -14.48 0.42
CA VAL A 7 4.55 -15.11 -0.21
C VAL A 7 4.73 -15.08 -1.72
N ILE A 8 4.59 -16.23 -2.37
CA ILE A 8 4.57 -16.35 -3.82
C ILE A 8 3.24 -16.98 -4.20
N VAL A 9 2.43 -16.27 -4.96
CA VAL A 9 1.17 -16.76 -5.52
C VAL A 9 1.31 -16.81 -7.02
N GLN A 10 1.09 -17.96 -7.63
CA GLN A 10 1.35 -18.11 -9.05
C GLN A 10 0.46 -19.14 -9.74
N ASN A 11 0.25 -18.92 -11.04
CA ASN A 11 -0.28 -19.89 -11.99
C ASN A 11 0.55 -19.85 -13.29
N ASN A 12 0.05 -20.43 -14.37
CA ASN A 12 0.74 -20.42 -15.67
C ASN A 12 0.84 -19.03 -16.33
N ARG A 13 0.03 -18.05 -15.93
CA ARG A 13 -0.07 -16.72 -16.56
C ARG A 13 0.58 -15.61 -15.73
N VAL A 14 0.50 -15.69 -14.41
CA VAL A 14 0.95 -14.61 -13.53
C VAL A 14 1.66 -15.16 -12.30
N GLN A 15 2.63 -14.39 -11.79
CA GLN A 15 3.28 -14.63 -10.51
C GLN A 15 3.31 -13.35 -9.69
N PHE A 16 2.80 -13.42 -8.47
CA PHE A 16 2.91 -12.38 -7.46
C PHE A 16 3.99 -12.76 -6.44
N LYS A 17 4.85 -11.79 -6.11
CA LYS A 17 5.84 -11.91 -5.03
C LYS A 17 5.62 -10.79 -4.02
N LEU A 18 5.30 -11.16 -2.79
CA LEU A 18 5.07 -10.24 -1.69
C LEU A 18 6.04 -10.56 -0.56
N THR A 19 6.44 -9.53 0.18
CA THR A 19 7.12 -9.66 1.47
C THR A 19 6.28 -8.97 2.52
N ILE A 20 5.80 -9.72 3.49
CA ILE A 20 4.91 -9.26 4.56
C ILE A 20 5.75 -9.14 5.82
N ASN A 21 5.96 -7.92 6.31
CA ASN A 21 6.88 -7.63 7.41
C ASN A 21 6.18 -7.44 8.76
N ARG A 22 4.90 -7.02 8.72
CA ARG A 22 4.12 -6.69 9.92
C ARG A 22 2.73 -7.30 9.86
N ASN A 23 2.02 -7.21 10.98
CA ASN A 23 0.67 -7.76 11.12
C ASN A 23 -0.38 -7.15 10.17
N LEU A 24 -0.19 -5.90 9.74
CA LEU A 24 -1.06 -5.23 8.78
C LEU A 24 -0.25 -4.74 7.59
N THR A 25 -0.60 -5.20 6.41
CA THR A 25 -0.02 -4.80 5.12
C THR A 25 -1.15 -4.36 4.21
N ILE A 26 -1.07 -3.16 3.66
CA ILE A 26 -2.05 -2.61 2.73
C ILE A 26 -1.51 -2.67 1.32
N ILE A 27 -2.26 -3.25 0.40
CA ILE A 27 -1.95 -3.20 -1.03
C ILE A 27 -2.88 -2.17 -1.67
N GLN A 28 -2.32 -1.02 -2.01
CA GLN A 28 -3.04 0.11 -2.58
C GLN A 28 -2.67 0.30 -4.06
N GLY A 29 -3.55 0.90 -4.83
CA GLY A 29 -3.29 1.27 -6.22
C GLY A 29 -4.55 1.31 -7.06
N ASN A 30 -4.42 1.85 -8.27
CA ASN A 30 -5.51 2.04 -9.22
C ASN A 30 -6.11 0.71 -9.71
N SER A 31 -7.22 0.80 -10.44
CA SER A 31 -7.82 -0.34 -11.11
C SER A 31 -6.84 -1.03 -12.08
N ALA A 32 -7.06 -2.30 -12.38
CA ALA A 32 -6.27 -3.10 -13.31
C ALA A 32 -4.80 -3.38 -12.91
N THR A 33 -4.40 -3.19 -11.66
CA THR A 33 -3.04 -3.51 -11.19
C THR A 33 -2.85 -4.99 -10.78
N GLY A 34 -3.89 -5.83 -10.89
CA GLY A 34 -3.82 -7.24 -10.52
C GLY A 34 -4.21 -7.58 -9.09
N LYS A 35 -4.69 -6.62 -8.30
CA LYS A 35 -5.11 -6.82 -6.90
C LYS A 35 -6.21 -7.88 -6.76
N THR A 36 -7.28 -7.73 -7.54
CA THR A 36 -8.39 -8.69 -7.56
C THR A 36 -7.92 -10.08 -8.01
N THR A 37 -7.01 -10.13 -8.99
CA THR A 37 -6.43 -11.39 -9.46
C THR A 37 -5.64 -12.09 -8.35
N LEU A 38 -4.86 -11.35 -7.56
CA LEU A 38 -4.15 -11.93 -6.42
C LEU A 38 -5.11 -12.54 -5.41
N LEU A 39 -6.12 -11.76 -4.98
CA LEU A 39 -7.12 -12.22 -4.00
C LEU A 39 -7.87 -13.45 -4.49
N GLU A 40 -8.31 -13.44 -5.75
CA GLU A 40 -9.02 -14.56 -6.37
C GLU A 40 -8.15 -15.82 -6.43
N MET A 41 -6.89 -15.69 -6.79
CA MET A 41 -5.96 -16.82 -6.81
C MET A 41 -5.74 -17.40 -5.41
N VAL A 42 -5.58 -16.57 -4.37
CA VAL A 42 -5.44 -17.03 -2.99
C VAL A 42 -6.73 -17.74 -2.55
N ARG A 43 -7.90 -17.14 -2.87
CA ARG A 43 -9.21 -17.71 -2.53
C ARG A 43 -9.42 -19.08 -3.15
N ILE A 44 -9.18 -19.22 -4.45
CA ILE A 44 -9.35 -20.50 -5.16
C ILE A 44 -8.37 -21.56 -4.59
N HIS A 45 -7.14 -21.16 -4.27
CA HIS A 45 -6.19 -22.08 -3.65
C HIS A 45 -6.60 -22.47 -2.23
N ASP A 46 -7.15 -21.55 -1.45
CA ASP A 46 -7.65 -21.83 -0.09
C ASP A 46 -8.83 -22.81 -0.10
N GLU A 47 -9.70 -22.72 -1.11
CA GLU A 47 -10.88 -23.58 -1.28
C GLU A 47 -10.54 -24.95 -1.89
N LEU A 48 -9.68 -25.01 -2.92
CA LEU A 48 -9.46 -26.20 -3.75
C LEU A 48 -8.05 -26.80 -3.61
N GLY A 49 -7.15 -26.14 -2.89
CA GLY A 49 -5.77 -26.61 -2.73
C GLY A 49 -5.03 -26.72 -4.07
N GLU A 50 -4.33 -27.83 -4.26
CA GLU A 50 -3.51 -28.07 -5.46
C GLU A 50 -4.36 -28.23 -6.74
N GLU A 51 -5.61 -28.65 -6.63
CA GLU A 51 -6.53 -28.81 -7.77
C GLU A 51 -6.91 -27.46 -8.41
N SER A 52 -6.68 -26.36 -7.70
CA SER A 52 -6.94 -24.99 -8.18
C SER A 52 -6.12 -24.58 -9.41
N GLY A 53 -5.02 -25.26 -9.71
CA GLY A 53 -4.03 -24.81 -10.68
C GLY A 53 -3.25 -23.56 -10.24
N VAL A 54 -3.43 -23.12 -8.98
CA VAL A 54 -2.70 -22.03 -8.34
C VAL A 54 -1.76 -22.62 -7.29
N THR A 55 -0.51 -22.18 -7.32
CA THR A 55 0.47 -22.52 -6.28
C THR A 55 0.64 -21.33 -5.34
N VAL A 56 0.48 -21.55 -4.04
CA VAL A 56 0.79 -20.58 -2.99
C VAL A 56 1.96 -21.12 -2.17
N SER A 57 3.10 -20.44 -2.24
CA SER A 57 4.30 -20.80 -1.48
C SER A 57 4.55 -19.77 -0.38
N CYS A 58 4.39 -20.21 0.86
CA CYS A 58 4.63 -19.45 2.08
C CYS A 58 5.00 -20.42 3.21
N LYS A 59 5.69 -19.91 4.25
CA LYS A 59 6.03 -20.70 5.46
C LYS A 59 4.83 -20.96 6.37
N VAL A 60 3.75 -20.20 6.20
CA VAL A 60 2.51 -20.28 6.97
C VAL A 60 1.33 -20.33 6.03
N PRO A 61 0.16 -20.82 6.46
CA PRO A 61 -1.02 -20.85 5.62
C PRO A 61 -1.43 -19.46 5.13
N CYS A 62 -1.93 -19.39 3.89
CA CYS A 62 -2.54 -18.21 3.32
C CYS A 62 -4.04 -18.49 3.20
N LYS A 63 -4.85 -17.66 3.84
CA LYS A 63 -6.30 -17.79 3.96
C LYS A 63 -7.01 -16.58 3.42
N THR A 64 -8.29 -16.71 3.11
CA THR A 64 -9.17 -15.59 2.77
C THR A 64 -10.37 -15.56 3.69
N ILE A 65 -10.83 -14.36 4.04
CA ILE A 65 -12.10 -14.17 4.75
C ILE A 65 -12.95 -13.14 4.04
N ALA A 66 -14.26 -13.36 4.03
CA ALA A 66 -15.19 -12.45 3.38
C ALA A 66 -16.59 -12.49 4.02
N GLY A 67 -17.39 -11.44 3.75
CA GLY A 67 -18.80 -11.41 4.12
C GLY A 67 -19.08 -11.27 5.61
N LYS A 68 -20.27 -11.66 6.02
CA LYS A 68 -20.78 -11.43 7.38
C LYS A 68 -20.28 -12.44 8.42
N SER A 69 -19.77 -13.59 7.97
CA SER A 69 -19.26 -14.67 8.84
C SER A 69 -17.81 -14.46 9.30
N TRP A 70 -17.17 -13.37 8.89
CA TRP A 70 -15.75 -13.08 9.10
C TRP A 70 -15.25 -13.33 10.53
N ARG A 71 -16.06 -13.02 11.56
CA ARG A 71 -15.68 -13.20 12.97
C ARG A 71 -15.54 -14.66 13.35
N ARG A 72 -16.49 -15.50 12.87
CA ARG A 72 -16.43 -16.92 13.12
C ARG A 72 -15.24 -17.55 12.43
N GLU A 73 -15.04 -17.21 11.16
CA GLU A 73 -13.91 -17.69 10.37
C GLU A 73 -12.58 -17.25 10.99
N LEU A 74 -12.47 -16.00 11.41
CA LEU A 74 -11.24 -15.47 12.00
C LEU A 74 -10.86 -16.15 13.33
N LYS A 75 -11.83 -16.60 14.12
CA LYS A 75 -11.57 -17.34 15.36
C LYS A 75 -10.93 -18.72 15.12
N GLU A 76 -11.18 -19.29 13.97
CA GLU A 76 -10.63 -20.61 13.57
C GLU A 76 -9.26 -20.48 12.90
N ILE A 77 -8.88 -19.26 12.46
CA ILE A 77 -7.63 -18.99 11.75
C ILE A 77 -6.57 -18.47 12.74
N THR A 78 -5.49 -19.21 12.85
CA THR A 78 -4.33 -18.83 13.69
C THR A 78 -3.04 -18.94 12.88
N GLU A 79 -2.03 -18.12 13.23
CA GLU A 79 -0.68 -18.13 12.64
C GLU A 79 -0.66 -18.18 11.10
N SER A 80 -1.57 -17.44 10.49
CA SER A 80 -1.81 -17.44 9.05
C SER A 80 -1.69 -16.03 8.46
N ILE A 81 -1.50 -15.94 7.16
CA ILE A 81 -1.64 -14.69 6.42
C ILE A 81 -3.03 -14.65 5.82
N VAL A 82 -3.84 -13.70 6.28
CA VAL A 82 -5.24 -13.54 5.89
C VAL A 82 -5.37 -12.44 4.84
N PHE A 83 -5.85 -12.79 3.66
CA PHE A 83 -6.07 -11.87 2.55
C PHE A 83 -7.52 -11.39 2.55
N ILE A 84 -7.73 -10.07 2.43
CA ILE A 84 -9.05 -9.45 2.55
C ILE A 84 -9.22 -8.39 1.47
N ASP A 85 -10.39 -8.39 0.82
CA ASP A 85 -10.81 -7.34 -0.11
C ASP A 85 -11.47 -6.17 0.65
N GLU A 86 -11.19 -4.91 0.23
CA GLU A 86 -11.84 -3.72 0.76
C GLU A 86 -13.36 -3.68 0.57
N GLY A 87 -13.90 -4.44 -0.39
CA GLY A 87 -15.33 -4.63 -0.57
C GLY A 87 -16.04 -5.22 0.64
N ASN A 88 -15.29 -5.77 1.58
CA ASN A 88 -15.81 -6.24 2.86
C ASN A 88 -15.96 -5.08 3.84
N ALA A 89 -17.19 -4.68 4.15
CA ALA A 89 -17.48 -3.54 5.02
C ALA A 89 -16.84 -3.64 6.41
N PHE A 90 -16.60 -4.85 6.90
CA PHE A 90 -16.01 -5.07 8.22
C PHE A 90 -14.58 -4.53 8.35
N VAL A 91 -13.80 -4.41 7.28
CA VAL A 91 -12.42 -3.87 7.35
C VAL A 91 -12.37 -2.41 7.82
N ARG A 92 -13.50 -1.70 7.75
CA ARG A 92 -13.63 -0.31 8.19
C ARG A 92 -14.23 -0.18 9.60
N THR A 93 -14.38 -1.28 10.34
CA THR A 93 -14.95 -1.27 11.70
C THR A 93 -13.85 -1.27 12.75
N GLU A 94 -14.09 -0.57 13.87
CA GLU A 94 -13.19 -0.62 15.04
C GLU A 94 -13.06 -2.03 15.61
N GLU A 95 -14.10 -2.83 15.46
CA GLU A 95 -14.14 -4.19 15.92
C GLU A 95 -13.14 -5.08 15.17
N PHE A 96 -13.07 -4.97 13.83
CA PHE A 96 -12.04 -5.66 13.06
C PHE A 96 -10.64 -5.14 13.41
N ALA A 97 -10.49 -3.82 13.62
CA ALA A 97 -9.21 -3.24 14.04
C ALA A 97 -8.74 -3.81 15.39
N HIS A 98 -9.66 -4.01 16.33
CA HIS A 98 -9.38 -4.63 17.61
C HIS A 98 -8.96 -6.10 17.46
N GLU A 99 -9.72 -6.89 16.71
CA GLU A 99 -9.41 -8.30 16.45
C GLU A 99 -8.06 -8.46 15.73
N ALA A 100 -7.81 -7.67 14.69
CA ALA A 100 -6.56 -7.72 13.93
C ALA A 100 -5.33 -7.38 14.80
N LYS A 101 -5.48 -6.47 15.76
CA LYS A 101 -4.40 -6.07 16.68
C LYS A 101 -4.04 -7.19 17.66
N HIS A 102 -5.02 -7.98 18.10
CA HIS A 102 -4.84 -8.97 19.16
C HIS A 102 -4.68 -10.42 18.65
N SER A 103 -4.85 -10.63 17.35
CA SER A 103 -4.72 -11.95 16.76
C SER A 103 -3.25 -12.34 16.54
N SER A 104 -3.01 -13.64 16.37
CA SER A 104 -1.71 -14.18 15.96
C SER A 104 -1.46 -14.10 14.44
N ASN A 105 -2.43 -13.62 13.67
CA ASN A 105 -2.39 -13.59 12.21
C ASN A 105 -1.70 -12.34 11.66
N TYR A 106 -1.31 -12.40 10.40
CA TYR A 106 -0.95 -11.24 9.58
C TYR A 106 -2.05 -11.02 8.55
N TYR A 107 -2.28 -9.76 8.20
CA TYR A 107 -3.36 -9.37 7.29
C TYR A 107 -2.80 -8.64 6.09
N VAL A 108 -3.22 -9.04 4.91
CA VAL A 108 -2.97 -8.37 3.64
C VAL A 108 -4.31 -7.84 3.13
N ILE A 109 -4.51 -6.54 3.24
CA ILE A 109 -5.77 -5.90 2.87
C ILE A 109 -5.56 -5.16 1.57
N VAL A 110 -6.34 -5.51 0.56
CA VAL A 110 -6.35 -4.80 -0.71
C VAL A 110 -7.32 -3.64 -0.60
N ALA A 111 -6.85 -2.41 -0.78
CA ALA A 111 -7.67 -1.21 -0.65
C ALA A 111 -7.41 -0.20 -1.77
N ARG A 112 -8.39 0.66 -2.08
CA ARG A 112 -8.25 1.82 -2.96
C ARG A 112 -8.06 3.10 -2.16
N GLU A 113 -8.65 3.15 -0.99
CA GLU A 113 -8.66 4.29 -0.08
C GLU A 113 -7.96 3.95 1.23
N SER A 114 -7.63 4.96 2.00
CA SER A 114 -7.04 4.79 3.33
C SER A 114 -8.05 4.18 4.30
N LEU A 115 -7.58 3.24 5.11
CA LEU A 115 -8.36 2.55 6.15
C LEU A 115 -7.99 3.15 7.51
N HIS A 116 -8.52 4.33 7.82
CA HIS A 116 -8.13 5.13 9.00
C HIS A 116 -8.36 4.44 10.34
N GLN A 117 -9.25 3.46 10.40
CA GLN A 117 -9.55 2.71 11.62
C GLN A 117 -8.46 1.67 11.96
N LEU A 118 -7.65 1.29 10.98
CA LEU A 118 -6.63 0.25 11.16
C LEU A 118 -5.28 0.86 11.55
N PRO A 119 -4.60 0.31 12.58
CA PRO A 119 -3.33 0.83 13.07
C PRO A 119 -2.14 0.30 12.25
N TYR A 120 -2.12 0.53 10.94
CA TYR A 120 -0.98 0.18 10.09
C TYR A 120 0.00 1.35 9.95
N SER A 121 1.26 1.04 9.67
CA SER A 121 2.28 2.04 9.35
C SER A 121 2.19 2.44 7.87
N VAL A 122 2.51 3.69 7.56
CA VAL A 122 2.67 4.15 6.16
C VAL A 122 3.74 3.36 5.40
N ASP A 123 4.74 2.82 6.10
CA ASP A 123 5.76 1.95 5.53
C ASP A 123 5.22 0.59 5.07
N GLU A 124 4.02 0.22 5.52
CA GLU A 124 3.35 -1.03 5.16
C GLU A 124 2.26 -0.85 4.10
N ILE A 125 2.30 0.28 3.37
CA ILE A 125 1.45 0.53 2.19
C ILE A 125 2.26 0.24 0.93
N TYR A 126 1.80 -0.74 0.17
CA TYR A 126 2.48 -1.23 -1.03
C TYR A 126 1.63 -1.06 -2.28
N GLY A 127 2.31 -0.77 -3.39
CA GLY A 127 1.77 -0.87 -4.74
C GLY A 127 2.27 -2.11 -5.46
N PHE A 128 1.65 -2.42 -6.61
CA PHE A 128 2.15 -3.46 -7.51
C PHE A 128 2.95 -2.87 -8.66
N LYS A 129 4.11 -3.47 -8.92
CA LYS A 129 4.97 -3.22 -10.06
C LYS A 129 5.02 -4.46 -10.94
N ASN A 130 4.53 -4.33 -12.16
CA ASN A 130 4.61 -5.39 -13.16
C ASN A 130 5.97 -5.33 -13.85
N THR A 131 6.64 -6.47 -13.90
CA THR A 131 7.87 -6.63 -14.65
C THR A 131 7.57 -7.60 -15.79
N ASN A 132 7.32 -7.05 -16.98
CA ASN A 132 7.17 -7.86 -18.17
C ASN A 132 8.54 -8.41 -18.56
N ARG A 133 8.85 -9.63 -18.16
CA ARG A 133 9.91 -10.42 -18.79
C ARG A 133 9.32 -11.10 -20.02
N THR A 134 9.24 -10.39 -21.11
CA THR A 134 9.07 -10.99 -22.43
C THR A 134 10.33 -11.78 -22.71
N THR A 135 10.27 -13.09 -22.56
CA THR A 135 11.26 -13.97 -23.17
C THR A 135 10.96 -13.94 -24.67
N THR A 136 11.72 -13.15 -25.41
CA THR A 136 11.57 -12.91 -26.85
C THR A 136 11.59 -14.18 -27.71
N LYS A 137 12.00 -15.31 -27.15
CA LYS A 137 12.13 -16.58 -27.84
C LYS A 137 10.83 -17.38 -28.00
N TYR A 138 9.84 -17.17 -27.08
CA TYR A 138 8.55 -17.87 -27.11
C TYR A 138 7.42 -16.97 -26.55
N PRO A 139 6.80 -16.12 -27.37
CA PRO A 139 5.74 -15.17 -26.92
C PRO A 139 4.52 -15.84 -26.29
N VAL A 140 4.26 -17.11 -26.64
CA VAL A 140 3.12 -17.89 -26.12
C VAL A 140 3.25 -18.20 -24.62
N TYR A 141 4.46 -18.12 -24.05
CA TYR A 141 4.74 -18.40 -22.64
C TYR A 141 5.06 -17.14 -21.82
N SER A 142 4.62 -15.97 -22.28
CA SER A 142 4.84 -14.73 -21.54
C SER A 142 4.06 -14.76 -20.22
N ARG A 143 4.81 -14.83 -19.10
CA ARG A 143 4.26 -14.75 -17.76
C ARG A 143 4.44 -13.34 -17.23
N VAL A 144 3.37 -12.79 -16.67
CA VAL A 144 3.44 -11.49 -15.97
C VAL A 144 4.01 -11.71 -14.58
N TYR A 145 5.10 -11.02 -14.26
CA TYR A 145 5.70 -11.02 -12.93
C TYR A 145 5.35 -9.73 -12.21
N THR A 146 4.73 -9.85 -11.06
CA THR A 146 4.29 -8.74 -10.23
C THR A 146 5.00 -8.80 -8.88
N SER A 147 5.62 -7.71 -8.47
CA SER A 147 6.20 -7.53 -7.15
C SER A 147 5.61 -6.32 -6.45
N THR A 148 5.73 -6.28 -5.13
CA THR A 148 5.35 -5.12 -4.32
C THR A 148 6.48 -4.11 -4.26
N TYR A 149 6.12 -2.83 -4.17
CA TYR A 149 7.01 -1.72 -3.80
C TYR A 149 6.29 -0.88 -2.76
N ARG A 150 7.03 -0.25 -1.84
CA ARG A 150 6.45 0.71 -0.89
C ARG A 150 6.00 1.96 -1.61
N ILE A 151 4.77 2.42 -1.33
CA ILE A 151 4.26 3.67 -1.92
C ILE A 151 4.89 4.88 -1.22
N TYR A 152 5.05 4.77 0.11
CA TYR A 152 5.64 5.80 0.96
C TYR A 152 6.88 5.20 1.63
N GLY A 153 8.05 5.45 1.13
CA GLY A 153 9.30 4.96 1.69
C GLY A 153 10.21 4.33 0.64
N ASP A 154 11.55 4.40 0.85
CA ASP A 154 12.61 3.85 -0.01
C ASP A 154 12.58 4.28 -1.50
N SER A 155 11.70 5.20 -1.93
CA SER A 155 12.13 6.05 -2.99
C SER A 155 13.37 6.74 -2.41
N GLU A 156 14.55 6.51 -2.99
CA GLU A 156 15.52 7.57 -3.07
C GLU A 156 14.69 8.76 -3.57
N PHE A 157 14.17 9.52 -2.63
CA PHE A 157 13.60 10.81 -2.94
C PHE A 157 14.80 11.61 -3.43
N LYS A 158 15.12 11.46 -4.69
CA LYS A 158 15.83 12.46 -5.45
C LYS A 158 14.85 13.63 -5.59
N GLY A 159 14.34 14.07 -4.43
CA GLY A 159 13.57 15.26 -4.32
C GLY A 159 14.51 16.37 -4.73
N GLU A 160 14.26 16.93 -5.89
CA GLU A 160 14.83 18.24 -6.18
C GLU A 160 14.42 19.12 -5.00
N LYS A 161 15.43 19.62 -4.29
CA LYS A 161 15.21 20.48 -3.14
C LYS A 161 14.42 21.69 -3.64
N PRO A 162 13.24 22.01 -3.09
CA PRO A 162 12.49 23.15 -3.57
C PRO A 162 13.30 24.43 -3.34
N GLU A 163 13.23 25.33 -4.29
CA GLU A 163 13.84 26.67 -4.18
C GLU A 163 12.95 27.60 -3.36
N LEU A 164 11.63 27.38 -3.45
CA LEU A 164 10.62 28.15 -2.75
C LEU A 164 9.57 27.21 -2.14
N VAL A 165 9.20 27.47 -0.89
CA VAL A 165 8.05 26.86 -0.23
C VAL A 165 6.98 27.93 -0.01
N ILE A 166 5.77 27.69 -0.50
CA ILE A 166 4.59 28.55 -0.30
C ILE A 166 3.66 27.85 0.67
N VAL A 167 3.40 28.46 1.81
CA VAL A 167 2.54 27.95 2.86
C VAL A 167 1.19 28.67 2.80
N GLU A 168 0.07 27.93 2.80
CA GLU A 168 -1.26 28.55 2.82
C GLU A 168 -1.49 29.41 4.06
N ASP A 169 -1.08 28.87 5.22
CA ASP A 169 -1.30 29.51 6.54
C ASP A 169 -0.39 30.71 6.79
N THR A 170 -0.85 31.60 7.66
CA THR A 170 -0.11 32.81 8.12
C THR A 170 0.45 32.65 9.53
N ASN A 171 -0.04 31.66 10.30
CA ASN A 171 0.26 31.49 11.72
C ASN A 171 1.21 30.31 11.99
N SER A 172 0.80 29.43 12.86
CA SER A 172 1.64 28.31 13.36
C SER A 172 2.13 27.38 12.26
N GLY A 173 1.33 27.15 11.22
CA GLY A 173 1.75 26.38 10.06
C GLY A 173 2.88 27.05 9.30
N TYR A 174 2.76 28.36 9.03
CA TYR A 174 3.81 29.12 8.39
C TYR A 174 5.10 29.15 9.24
N GLU A 175 5.01 29.40 10.55
CA GLU A 175 6.18 29.43 11.43
C GLU A 175 6.92 28.10 11.45
N PHE A 176 6.19 26.99 11.49
CA PHE A 176 6.78 25.65 11.43
C PHE A 176 7.57 25.43 10.14
N PHE A 177 6.97 25.68 8.98
CA PHE A 177 7.65 25.50 7.69
C PHE A 177 8.76 26.51 7.48
N HIS A 178 8.60 27.75 7.92
CA HIS A 178 9.63 28.76 7.86
C HIS A 178 10.91 28.36 8.63
N LEU A 179 10.75 27.80 9.83
CA LEU A 179 11.89 27.29 10.63
C LEU A 179 12.58 26.12 9.96
N LEU A 180 11.83 25.19 9.36
CA LEU A 180 12.39 24.07 8.60
C LEU A 180 13.17 24.55 7.37
N CYS A 181 12.58 25.44 6.60
CA CYS A 181 13.17 25.99 5.39
C CYS A 181 14.44 26.79 5.70
N LYS A 182 14.43 27.57 6.79
CA LYS A 182 15.60 28.34 7.26
C LYS A 182 16.80 27.44 7.56
N LYS A 183 16.58 26.30 8.22
CA LYS A 183 17.64 25.31 8.49
C LYS A 183 18.23 24.70 7.23
N SER A 184 17.43 24.63 6.18
CA SER A 184 17.79 24.01 4.89
C SER A 184 18.23 25.03 3.83
N GLY A 185 18.21 26.34 4.13
CA GLY A 185 18.54 27.41 3.19
C GLY A 185 17.54 27.53 2.03
N ILE A 186 16.25 27.25 2.30
CA ILE A 186 15.15 27.34 1.34
C ILE A 186 14.34 28.59 1.64
N LYS A 187 13.91 29.30 0.61
CA LYS A 187 12.99 30.43 0.75
C LYS A 187 11.60 29.94 1.14
N CYS A 188 10.96 30.59 2.09
CA CYS A 188 9.62 30.24 2.53
C CYS A 188 8.76 31.50 2.64
N ILE A 189 7.58 31.48 2.05
CA ILE A 189 6.60 32.58 2.09
C ILE A 189 5.24 32.07 2.50
N SER A 190 4.44 32.95 3.15
CA SER A 190 3.02 32.67 3.39
C SER A 190 2.20 33.23 2.24
N ALA A 191 1.21 32.47 1.76
CA ALA A 191 0.24 32.96 0.79
C ALA A 191 -0.86 33.81 1.44
N GLY A 192 -1.04 33.70 2.75
CA GLY A 192 -2.12 34.43 3.45
C GLY A 192 -3.51 33.90 3.16
N GLY A 193 -3.62 32.64 2.71
CA GLY A 193 -4.85 31.94 2.42
C GLY A 193 -4.87 31.30 1.04
N LYS A 194 -5.70 30.28 0.91
CA LYS A 194 -5.81 29.42 -0.28
C LYS A 194 -6.01 30.18 -1.59
N SER A 195 -6.80 31.26 -1.58
CA SER A 195 -7.10 32.08 -2.76
C SER A 195 -5.88 32.79 -3.34
N ASN A 196 -4.84 33.02 -2.55
CA ASN A 196 -3.66 33.76 -2.97
C ASN A 196 -2.53 32.85 -3.47
N ILE A 197 -2.62 31.54 -3.29
CA ILE A 197 -1.57 30.57 -3.68
C ILE A 197 -1.23 30.73 -5.17
N CYS A 198 -2.24 30.77 -6.05
CA CYS A 198 -2.02 30.93 -7.49
C CYS A 198 -1.25 32.24 -7.84
N ASN A 199 -1.58 33.33 -7.15
CA ASN A 199 -0.89 34.61 -7.34
C ASN A 199 0.58 34.53 -6.88
N CYS A 200 0.84 33.84 -5.77
CA CYS A 200 2.19 33.62 -5.28
C CYS A 200 3.04 32.80 -6.26
N ILE A 201 2.44 31.76 -6.86
CA ILE A 201 3.11 30.90 -7.86
C ILE A 201 3.41 31.71 -9.14
N ILE A 202 2.44 32.48 -9.65
CA ILE A 202 2.61 33.27 -10.89
C ILE A 202 3.69 34.34 -10.73
N ASN A 203 3.83 34.92 -9.54
CA ASN A 203 4.80 35.96 -9.25
C ASN A 203 6.17 35.44 -8.76
N ALA A 204 6.31 34.14 -8.57
CA ALA A 204 7.55 33.50 -8.17
C ALA A 204 8.56 33.47 -9.36
N LEU A 205 9.83 33.70 -9.05
CA LEU A 205 10.93 33.59 -10.00
C LEU A 205 11.56 32.19 -9.99
N GLU A 206 11.27 31.43 -8.97
CA GLU A 206 11.79 30.10 -8.73
C GLU A 206 11.06 29.06 -9.59
N ASN A 207 11.80 28.09 -10.13
CA ASN A 207 11.23 27.04 -11.00
C ASN A 207 10.71 25.82 -10.22
N ASN A 208 11.30 25.55 -9.05
CA ASN A 208 10.93 24.40 -8.22
C ASN A 208 10.23 24.87 -6.94
N ILE A 209 8.89 24.86 -6.98
CA ILE A 209 8.03 25.41 -5.93
C ILE A 209 7.25 24.26 -5.25
N LEU A 210 7.35 24.19 -3.93
CA LEU A 210 6.50 23.34 -3.10
C LEU A 210 5.39 24.18 -2.46
N VAL A 211 4.15 23.77 -2.61
CA VAL A 211 2.99 24.37 -1.95
C VAL A 211 2.51 23.45 -0.83
N VAL A 212 2.29 24.03 0.35
CA VAL A 212 1.91 23.30 1.58
C VAL A 212 0.68 23.93 2.22
#